data_aabd6db3be8fdcaf2c59f3a670f722c9
#
_entry.id   aabd6db3be8fdcaf2c59f3a670f722c9
#
_cell.length_a   1.000
_cell.length_b   1.000
_cell.length_c   1.000
_cell.angle_alpha   90.00
_cell.angle_beta   90.00
_cell.angle_gamma   90.00
#
_symmetry.space_group_name_H-M   'P 1'
#
loop_
_entity.id
_entity.type
_entity.pdbx_description
1 polymer ?
#
loop_
_entity_poly.entity_id
_entity_poly.type
_entity_poly.pdbx_seq_one_letter_code
_entity_poly.pdbx_strand_id
1 'polypeptide(L)'
;MESEKVKYLINMINDIDLTNKLRLATCMSDSSCTNLKYDKPEMYKYFDNMLKEIDEEYKTTLINFAKYHLIMFVMAKIMEMTKEEQNQVALYLFNNISII
;
A
#
# COMPACT_ATOMS: atom_id res chain seq x y z
N MET A 1 -13.46 10.23 13.71
CA MET A 1 -13.20 9.07 14.59
C MET A 1 -12.92 7.84 13.73
N GLU A 2 -11.80 7.18 13.98
CA GLU A 2 -11.43 6.01 13.19
C GLU A 2 -12.27 4.80 13.57
N SER A 3 -12.69 4.03 12.56
CA SER A 3 -13.41 2.79 12.78
C SER A 3 -12.46 1.70 13.30
N GLU A 4 -13.02 0.64 13.87
CA GLU A 4 -12.22 -0.49 14.32
C GLU A 4 -11.49 -1.17 13.14
N LYS A 5 -12.12 -1.19 11.98
CA LYS A 5 -11.49 -1.74 10.76
C LYS A 5 -10.25 -0.95 10.37
N VAL A 6 -10.32 0.38 10.42
CA VAL A 6 -9.19 1.25 10.10
C VAL A 6 -8.06 1.04 11.10
N LYS A 7 -8.37 1.00 12.38
CA LYS A 7 -7.37 0.75 13.44
C LYS A 7 -6.66 -0.59 13.25
N TYR A 8 -7.43 -1.63 12.92
CA TYR A 8 -6.89 -2.96 12.69
C TYR A 8 -5.90 -2.95 11.52
N LEU A 9 -6.26 -2.31 10.41
CA LEU A 9 -5.38 -2.24 9.25
C LEU A 9 -4.16 -1.36 9.48
N ILE A 10 -4.30 -0.26 10.21
CA ILE A 10 -3.15 0.57 10.58
C ILE A 10 -2.13 -0.25 11.37
N ASN A 11 -2.60 -1.05 12.33
CA ASN A 11 -1.71 -1.91 13.10
C ASN A 11 -1.02 -2.96 12.22
N MET A 12 -1.73 -3.55 11.27
CA MET A 12 -1.13 -4.48 10.30
C MET A 12 -0.07 -3.80 9.46
N ILE A 13 -0.38 -2.59 8.96
CA ILE A 13 0.54 -1.83 8.11
C ILE A 13 1.81 -1.48 8.87
N ASN A 14 1.72 -1.16 10.16
CA ASN A 14 2.90 -0.88 10.97
C ASN A 14 3.86 -2.06 11.07
N ASP A 15 3.34 -3.28 10.99
CA ASP A 15 4.14 -4.49 11.13
C ASP A 15 4.79 -4.97 9.83
N ILE A 16 4.40 -4.40 8.68
CA ILE A 16 5.00 -4.81 7.41
C ILE A 16 6.20 -3.93 7.06
N ASP A 17 7.12 -4.48 6.26
CA ASP A 17 8.34 -3.78 5.89
C ASP A 17 8.08 -2.70 4.84
N LEU A 18 9.08 -1.87 4.58
CA LEU A 18 8.96 -0.76 3.63
C LEU A 18 8.59 -1.25 2.23
N THR A 19 9.18 -2.35 1.79
CA THR A 19 8.91 -2.92 0.46
C THR A 19 7.43 -3.26 0.31
N ASN A 20 6.85 -3.91 1.31
CA ASN A 20 5.44 -4.25 1.29
C ASN A 20 4.53 -3.03 1.43
N LYS A 21 4.97 -2.01 2.17
CA LYS A 21 4.24 -0.74 2.21
C LYS A 21 4.18 -0.09 0.83
N LEU A 22 5.28 -0.12 0.08
CA LEU A 22 5.33 0.40 -1.29
C LEU A 22 4.41 -0.40 -2.23
N ARG A 23 4.42 -1.72 -2.12
CA ARG A 23 3.52 -2.57 -2.91
C ARG A 23 2.06 -2.26 -2.60
N LEU A 24 1.74 -2.11 -1.33
CA LEU A 24 0.38 -1.80 -0.90
C LEU A 24 -0.06 -0.43 -1.43
N ALA A 25 0.80 0.58 -1.32
CA ALA A 25 0.51 1.92 -1.82
C ALA A 25 0.24 1.91 -3.33
N THR A 26 1.05 1.19 -4.09
CA THR A 26 0.87 1.05 -5.53
C THR A 26 -0.44 0.34 -5.87
N CYS A 27 -0.73 -0.75 -5.17
CA CYS A 27 -1.99 -1.49 -5.36
C CYS A 27 -3.21 -0.63 -5.04
N MET A 28 -3.17 0.14 -3.97
CA MET A 28 -4.27 1.03 -3.61
C MET A 28 -4.49 2.10 -4.67
N SER A 29 -3.41 2.68 -5.19
CA SER A 29 -3.50 3.69 -6.26
C SER A 29 -4.08 3.12 -7.54
N ASP A 30 -3.62 1.92 -7.92
CA ASP A 30 -4.08 1.27 -9.15
C ASP A 30 -5.53 0.77 -9.04
N SER A 31 -5.97 0.45 -7.82
CA SER A 31 -7.33 -0.06 -7.57
C SER A 31 -8.35 1.05 -7.34
N SER A 32 -7.97 2.30 -7.50
CA SER A 32 -8.84 3.46 -7.26
C SER A 32 -9.30 3.58 -5.80
N CYS A 33 -8.56 2.97 -4.87
CA CYS A 33 -8.80 3.15 -3.44
C CYS A 33 -8.37 4.52 -2.95
N THR A 34 -7.61 5.23 -3.78
CA THR A 34 -7.11 6.57 -3.49
C THR A 34 -6.88 7.30 -4.81
N ASN A 35 -6.82 8.62 -4.74
CA ASN A 35 -6.56 9.46 -5.90
C ASN A 35 -5.09 9.86 -6.03
N LEU A 36 -4.18 9.21 -5.32
CA LEU A 36 -2.75 9.56 -5.31
C LEU A 36 -2.15 9.68 -6.71
N LYS A 37 -2.54 8.77 -7.60
CA LYS A 37 -2.04 8.73 -8.98
C LYS A 37 -2.35 10.03 -9.73
N TYR A 38 -3.48 10.65 -9.42
CA TYR A 38 -3.95 11.88 -10.08
C TYR A 38 -3.57 13.14 -9.30
N ASP A 39 -3.67 13.07 -7.98
CA ASP A 39 -3.47 14.23 -7.12
C ASP A 39 -1.98 14.53 -6.88
N LYS A 40 -1.16 13.48 -6.81
CA LYS A 40 0.28 13.61 -6.56
C LYS A 40 1.06 12.69 -7.49
N PRO A 41 1.04 12.96 -8.80
CA PRO A 41 1.65 12.07 -9.78
C PRO A 41 3.15 11.87 -9.60
N GLU A 42 3.87 12.87 -9.12
CA GLU A 42 5.32 12.74 -8.88
C GLU A 42 5.63 11.79 -7.75
N MET A 43 4.84 11.86 -6.67
CA MET A 43 4.98 10.95 -5.55
C MET A 43 4.64 9.52 -5.96
N TYR A 44 3.58 9.35 -6.75
CA TYR A 44 3.20 8.03 -7.27
C TYR A 44 4.32 7.45 -8.13
N LYS A 45 4.88 8.23 -9.04
CA LYS A 45 5.98 7.78 -9.89
C LYS A 45 7.21 7.39 -9.08
N TYR A 46 7.51 8.15 -8.05
CA TYR A 46 8.63 7.85 -7.17
C TYR A 46 8.47 6.49 -6.50
N PHE A 47 7.30 6.24 -5.92
CA PHE A 47 7.00 4.95 -5.29
C PHE A 47 7.00 3.81 -6.30
N ASP A 48 6.42 4.02 -7.47
CA ASP A 48 6.36 3.02 -8.52
C ASP A 48 7.76 2.64 -9.02
N ASN A 49 8.62 3.63 -9.20
CA ASN A 49 10.01 3.39 -9.61
C ASN A 49 10.79 2.65 -8.54
N MET A 50 10.65 3.04 -7.27
CA MET A 50 11.28 2.32 -6.17
C MET A 50 10.85 0.86 -6.13
N LEU A 51 9.55 0.63 -6.30
CA LEU A 51 9.00 -0.71 -6.29
C LEU A 51 9.57 -1.55 -7.45
N LYS A 52 9.64 -0.98 -8.64
CA LYS A 52 10.20 -1.67 -9.80
C LYS A 52 11.65 -2.08 -9.58
N GLU A 53 12.46 -1.19 -9.01
CA GLU A 53 13.85 -1.51 -8.70
C GLU A 53 13.95 -2.67 -7.71
N ILE A 54 13.15 -2.63 -6.66
CA ILE A 54 13.14 -3.67 -5.63
C ILE A 54 12.66 -5.00 -6.21
N ASP A 55 11.59 -4.99 -6.98
CA ASP A 55 10.97 -6.21 -7.50
C ASP A 55 11.77 -6.83 -8.65
N GLU A 56 12.55 -6.05 -9.39
CA GLU A 56 13.44 -6.61 -10.40
C GLU A 56 14.49 -7.54 -9.77
N GLU A 57 14.97 -7.20 -8.58
CA GLU A 57 15.94 -8.01 -7.85
C GLU A 57 15.34 -9.34 -7.40
N TYR A 58 14.03 -9.39 -7.13
CA TYR A 58 13.38 -10.57 -6.55
C TYR A 58 12.34 -11.21 -7.49
N LYS A 59 12.39 -10.87 -8.75
CA LYS A 59 11.36 -11.14 -9.77
C LYS A 59 10.95 -12.60 -9.92
N THR A 60 11.80 -13.54 -9.55
CA THR A 60 11.60 -14.97 -9.79
C THR A 60 11.60 -15.82 -8.53
N THR A 61 11.56 -15.22 -7.35
CA THR A 61 11.68 -15.98 -6.11
C THR A 61 10.33 -16.27 -5.48
N LEU A 62 10.23 -17.44 -4.83
CA LEU A 62 9.05 -17.81 -4.04
C LEU A 62 8.77 -16.81 -2.92
N ILE A 63 9.81 -16.17 -2.41
CA ILE A 63 9.70 -15.15 -1.36
C ILE A 63 8.87 -13.97 -1.86
N ASN A 64 9.12 -13.53 -3.07
CA ASN A 64 8.38 -12.42 -3.66
C ASN A 64 6.89 -12.77 -3.83
N PHE A 65 6.61 -13.98 -4.28
CA PHE A 65 5.24 -14.48 -4.42
C PHE A 65 4.52 -14.48 -3.06
N ALA A 66 5.19 -14.95 -2.00
CA ALA A 66 4.62 -14.95 -0.65
C ALA A 66 4.31 -13.53 -0.16
N LYS A 67 5.17 -12.57 -0.48
CA LYS A 67 4.95 -11.17 -0.13
C LYS A 67 3.73 -10.58 -0.82
N TYR A 68 3.50 -10.94 -2.09
CA TYR A 68 2.29 -10.51 -2.79
C TYR A 68 1.03 -11.15 -2.21
N HIS A 69 1.13 -12.35 -1.65
CA HIS A 69 0.00 -12.96 -0.94
C HIS A 69 -0.44 -12.11 0.25
N LEU A 70 0.51 -11.60 1.02
CA LEU A 70 0.21 -10.70 2.14
C LEU A 70 -0.50 -9.44 1.65
N ILE A 71 0.01 -8.84 0.58
CA ILE A 71 -0.58 -7.64 0.00
C ILE A 71 -2.01 -7.92 -0.50
N MET A 72 -2.24 -9.06 -1.14
CA MET A 72 -3.57 -9.44 -1.60
C MET A 72 -4.55 -9.61 -0.43
N PHE A 73 -4.09 -10.19 0.67
CA PHE A 73 -4.90 -10.33 1.87
C PHE A 73 -5.31 -8.96 2.44
N VAL A 74 -4.34 -8.05 2.56
CA VAL A 74 -4.58 -6.71 3.06
C VAL A 74 -5.52 -5.94 2.12
N MET A 75 -5.31 -6.06 0.82
CA MET A 75 -6.16 -5.40 -0.18
C MET A 75 -7.61 -5.90 -0.12
N ALA A 76 -7.81 -7.19 0.10
CA ALA A 76 -9.16 -7.74 0.25
C ALA A 76 -9.89 -7.07 1.43
N LYS A 77 -9.19 -6.85 2.53
CA LYS A 77 -9.74 -6.14 3.69
C LYS A 77 -10.08 -4.68 3.36
N ILE A 78 -9.19 -4.01 2.63
CA ILE A 78 -9.39 -2.62 2.25
C ILE A 78 -10.60 -2.46 1.31
N MET A 79 -10.77 -3.40 0.39
CA MET A 79 -11.88 -3.35 -0.57
C MET A 79 -13.25 -3.52 0.08
N GLU A 80 -13.30 -4.08 1.28
CA GLU A 80 -14.56 -4.19 2.06
C GLU A 80 -14.92 -2.90 2.78
N MET A 81 -14.02 -1.93 2.80
CA MET A 81 -14.21 -0.67 3.51
C MET A 81 -14.96 0.36 2.69
N THR A 82 -15.49 1.38 3.36
CA THR A 82 -16.05 2.55 2.70
C THR A 82 -14.93 3.38 2.05
N LYS A 83 -15.28 4.26 1.12
CA LYS A 83 -14.30 5.17 0.51
C LYS A 83 -13.60 6.03 1.54
N GLU A 84 -14.34 6.51 2.54
CA GLU A 84 -13.76 7.31 3.60
C GLU A 84 -12.72 6.52 4.40
N GLU A 85 -13.04 5.27 4.76
CA GLU A 85 -12.12 4.38 5.45
C GLU A 85 -10.89 4.07 4.61
N GLN A 86 -11.08 3.80 3.32
CA GLN A 86 -9.98 3.57 2.38
C GLN A 86 -9.04 4.77 2.31
N ASN A 87 -9.59 5.98 2.27
CA ASN A 87 -8.78 7.20 2.27
C ASN A 87 -8.00 7.37 3.56
N GLN A 88 -8.58 7.03 4.71
CA GLN A 88 -7.87 7.10 5.99
C GLN A 88 -6.68 6.15 6.01
N VAL A 89 -6.86 4.92 5.53
CA VAL A 89 -5.77 3.93 5.44
C VAL A 89 -4.69 4.42 4.48
N ALA A 90 -5.09 4.94 3.32
CA ALA A 90 -4.16 5.46 2.32
C ALA A 90 -3.33 6.61 2.86
N LEU A 91 -3.94 7.58 3.53
CA LEU A 91 -3.23 8.71 4.11
C LEU A 91 -2.21 8.25 5.14
N TYR A 92 -2.59 7.33 6.00
CA TYR A 92 -1.68 6.78 6.98
C TYR A 92 -0.49 6.10 6.30
N LEU A 93 -0.76 5.24 5.32
CA LEU A 93 0.27 4.51 4.60
C LEU A 93 1.25 5.45 3.89
N PHE A 94 0.73 6.41 3.15
CA PHE A 94 1.56 7.33 2.36
C PHE A 94 2.40 8.22 3.26
N ASN A 95 1.88 8.65 4.40
CA ASN A 95 2.65 9.42 5.37
C ASN A 95 3.79 8.62 5.97
N ASN A 96 3.62 7.30 6.11
CA ASN A 96 4.66 6.43 6.64
C ASN A 96 5.74 6.08 5.61
N ILE A 97 5.45 6.20 4.32
CA ILE A 97 6.43 5.95 3.26
C ILE A 97 7.21 7.23 2.91
N SER A 98 6.58 8.39 3.00
CA SER A 98 7.09 9.64 2.48
C SER A 98 8.13 10.32 3.38
N ILE A 99 8.75 9.61 4.28
CA ILE A 99 9.75 10.16 5.23
C ILE A 99 11.14 10.22 4.58
N ILE A 100 11.20 10.42 3.34
CA ILE A 100 12.53 10.45 2.70
C ILE A 100 12.82 11.85 2.25
#